data_3336973b80bd9d6f4a108e06317af1b0
#
_entry.id   3336973b80bd9d6f4a108e06317af1b0
#
_cell.length_a   1.000
_cell.length_b   1.000
_cell.length_c   1.000
_cell.angle_alpha   90.00
_cell.angle_beta   90.00
_cell.angle_gamma   90.00
#
_symmetry.space_group_name_H-M   'P 1'
#
loop_
_entity.id
_entity.type
_entity.pdbx_description
1 polymer ?
#
loop_
_entity_poly.entity_id
_entity_poly.type
_entity_poly.pdbx_seq_one_letter_code
_entity_poly.pdbx_strand_id
1 'polypeptide(L)'
;MHITSLPSPYGIGSMGKAAYDFIDFLRAAKQTYWQILPINPPGYGDSPYQAFSTFAGNPYLIDLDALVKDGYLLQEELDRIDWGSRADQVDFSKMYDQRLRVLHLAWSRFHKAPTEDYAEYVREQSAWLDEYVLFMAVKAYYNDGPWTEWPLDIRMHQPEAMTHYRELLHDELDFHRFLQYCFHTQWQRLREYAHENGVLIIGDIPIYVPLDSADVWSHPENFQLTRTRRPRVVAGCPPDGFNANGQYWGNPIYDWAHMEQDGFSWWMRRLRAAGESFDVVRIDHFRGIESYWAIPAVNRTARKGEWVKGPGMELVNAIRKNCPDTDFIAEDLGFLTPEVQQLVIDSGFPGMKVLEFAFDPREPSNYLPDRYPENSICYTGTHDNETLIQWCEGIDAETDAYARSYLGITAEDDLADAIIEAGMQSKAQLFIMQMQDYLRLGRETRMNEPGRLLQSNWRWRMLPGAANEALAQKIAGLTERSNRV
;
A
#
# COMPACT_ATOMS: atom_id res chain seq x y z
N MET A 1 -1.57 5.53 -9.09
CA MET A 1 -0.30 5.07 -9.70
C MET A 1 0.70 4.75 -8.62
N HIS A 2 1.12 3.48 -8.47
CA HIS A 2 2.14 3.12 -7.47
C HIS A 2 3.55 3.39 -8.00
N ILE A 3 4.52 3.63 -7.11
CA ILE A 3 5.91 3.96 -7.50
C ILE A 3 6.54 2.82 -8.29
N THR A 4 6.32 1.53 -7.91
CA THR A 4 6.84 0.38 -8.65
C THR A 4 6.40 0.34 -10.10
N SER A 5 5.27 0.97 -10.42
CA SER A 5 4.68 1.03 -11.77
C SER A 5 5.21 2.19 -12.62
N LEU A 6 6.09 3.03 -12.10
CA LEU A 6 6.75 4.08 -12.89
C LEU A 6 7.79 3.48 -13.85
N PRO A 7 8.06 4.14 -14.99
CA PRO A 7 9.16 3.75 -15.88
C PRO A 7 10.51 3.77 -15.16
N SER A 8 11.37 2.81 -15.49
CA SER A 8 12.74 2.79 -14.96
C SER A 8 13.60 1.86 -15.83
N PRO A 9 14.88 2.17 -16.05
CA PRO A 9 15.81 1.27 -16.72
C PRO A 9 16.20 0.08 -15.83
N TYR A 10 15.92 0.13 -14.53
CA TYR A 10 16.35 -0.86 -13.53
C TYR A 10 15.27 -1.85 -13.11
N GLY A 11 14.34 -2.17 -14.01
CA GLY A 11 13.37 -3.26 -13.87
C GLY A 11 12.17 -3.01 -12.94
N ILE A 12 12.20 -1.98 -12.10
CA ILE A 12 11.12 -1.56 -11.20
C ILE A 12 11.14 -0.04 -11.08
N GLY A 13 9.98 0.59 -10.94
CA GLY A 13 9.89 2.03 -10.65
C GLY A 13 10.55 2.38 -9.32
N SER A 14 11.19 3.54 -9.26
CA SER A 14 11.92 4.04 -8.08
C SER A 14 11.60 5.51 -7.80
N MET A 15 12.14 6.03 -6.69
CA MET A 15 12.07 7.44 -6.30
C MET A 15 13.04 8.32 -7.10
N GLY A 16 13.29 7.95 -8.37
CA GLY A 16 14.19 8.63 -9.29
C GLY A 16 13.46 9.55 -10.27
N LYS A 17 14.15 9.87 -11.36
CA LYS A 17 13.68 10.85 -12.37
C LYS A 17 12.22 10.65 -12.78
N ALA A 18 11.79 9.42 -13.00
CA ALA A 18 10.41 9.14 -13.44
C ALA A 18 9.34 9.52 -12.39
N ALA A 19 9.68 9.49 -11.10
CA ALA A 19 8.79 9.95 -10.03
C ALA A 19 8.66 11.47 -10.03
N TYR A 20 9.74 12.19 -10.23
CA TYR A 20 9.73 13.65 -10.40
C TYR A 20 9.00 14.08 -11.67
N ASP A 21 9.27 13.44 -12.80
CA ASP A 21 8.55 13.68 -14.07
C ASP A 21 7.03 13.40 -13.92
N PHE A 22 6.65 12.41 -13.09
CA PHE A 22 5.25 12.12 -12.83
C PHE A 22 4.57 13.20 -11.97
N ILE A 23 5.27 13.81 -11.03
CA ILE A 23 4.78 14.98 -10.27
C ILE A 23 4.58 16.17 -11.22
N ASP A 24 5.53 16.42 -12.13
CA ASP A 24 5.38 17.46 -13.16
C ASP A 24 4.18 17.22 -14.07
N PHE A 25 3.95 15.95 -14.46
CA PHE A 25 2.76 15.55 -15.23
C PHE A 25 1.47 15.81 -14.44
N LEU A 26 1.42 15.45 -13.14
CA LEU A 26 0.24 15.69 -12.30
C LEU A 26 -0.06 17.19 -12.18
N ARG A 27 0.95 18.03 -11.97
CA ARG A 27 0.80 19.47 -11.95
C ARG A 27 0.27 20.00 -13.28
N ALA A 28 0.84 19.55 -14.40
CA ALA A 28 0.38 19.95 -15.74
C ALA A 28 -1.06 19.48 -16.03
N ALA A 29 -1.45 18.34 -15.49
CA ALA A 29 -2.80 17.79 -15.54
C ALA A 29 -3.77 18.42 -14.52
N LYS A 30 -3.33 19.41 -13.73
CA LYS A 30 -4.11 20.05 -12.64
C LYS A 30 -4.60 19.07 -11.58
N GLN A 31 -3.80 18.04 -11.30
CA GLN A 31 -4.08 17.07 -10.23
C GLN A 31 -3.38 17.50 -8.95
N THR A 32 -4.08 17.46 -7.84
CA THR A 32 -3.62 17.92 -6.52
C THR A 32 -3.23 16.78 -5.59
N TYR A 33 -3.53 15.54 -5.96
CA TYR A 33 -3.21 14.36 -5.16
C TYR A 33 -2.58 13.24 -6.00
N TRP A 34 -1.61 12.58 -5.39
CA TRP A 34 -1.03 11.33 -5.89
C TRP A 34 -1.27 10.20 -4.88
N GLN A 35 -2.19 9.30 -5.19
CA GLN A 35 -2.42 8.12 -4.36
C GLN A 35 -1.49 6.96 -4.76
N ILE A 36 -0.83 6.37 -3.75
CA ILE A 36 0.06 5.23 -3.89
C ILE A 36 -0.37 4.08 -2.96
N LEU A 37 0.12 2.88 -3.25
CA LEU A 37 -0.03 1.70 -2.38
C LEU A 37 1.01 1.74 -1.26
N PRO A 38 0.95 0.81 -0.26
CA PRO A 38 1.94 0.75 0.80
C PRO A 38 3.38 0.69 0.26
N ILE A 39 4.28 1.48 0.84
CA ILE A 39 5.68 1.61 0.44
C ILE A 39 6.63 0.86 1.37
N ASN A 40 6.11 -0.12 2.10
CA ASN A 40 6.87 -0.94 3.04
C ASN A 40 7.56 -2.12 2.32
N PRO A 41 8.60 -2.74 2.94
CA PRO A 41 9.34 -3.84 2.34
C PRO A 41 8.43 -5.04 2.05
N PRO A 42 8.18 -5.44 0.78
CA PRO A 42 7.25 -6.51 0.48
C PRO A 42 7.79 -7.86 0.95
N GLY A 43 6.89 -8.69 1.43
CA GLY A 43 7.13 -10.06 1.81
C GLY A 43 6.58 -11.05 0.79
N TYR A 44 5.81 -12.01 1.27
CA TYR A 44 5.27 -13.09 0.46
C TYR A 44 4.32 -12.60 -0.65
N GLY A 45 4.53 -13.10 -1.86
CA GLY A 45 3.63 -12.89 -3.01
C GLY A 45 3.77 -11.52 -3.69
N ASP A 46 4.90 -10.84 -3.49
CA ASP A 46 5.21 -9.53 -4.09
C ASP A 46 4.21 -8.42 -3.68
N SER A 47 3.29 -8.72 -2.77
CA SER A 47 2.21 -7.82 -2.36
C SER A 47 2.71 -6.71 -1.44
N PRO A 48 2.42 -5.43 -1.72
CA PRO A 48 2.75 -4.33 -0.81
C PRO A 48 1.96 -4.40 0.52
N TYR A 49 0.88 -5.18 0.58
CA TYR A 49 0.09 -5.40 1.80
C TYR A 49 0.65 -6.51 2.71
N GLN A 50 1.67 -7.25 2.25
CA GLN A 50 2.35 -8.29 3.01
C GLN A 50 3.78 -7.86 3.33
N ALA A 51 3.93 -6.82 4.16
CA ALA A 51 5.22 -6.20 4.44
C ALA A 51 5.93 -6.81 5.66
N PHE A 52 7.26 -6.84 5.63
CA PHE A 52 8.09 -7.26 6.76
C PHE A 52 8.11 -6.26 7.93
N SER A 53 7.69 -5.04 7.70
CA SER A 53 7.54 -4.01 8.74
C SER A 53 6.55 -2.95 8.29
N THR A 54 5.76 -2.43 9.23
CA THR A 54 4.85 -1.30 9.01
C THR A 54 5.53 0.07 9.12
N PHE A 55 6.81 0.11 9.56
CA PHE A 55 7.60 1.34 9.71
C PHE A 55 8.65 1.50 8.63
N ALA A 56 9.27 0.39 8.20
CA ALA A 56 10.37 0.42 7.25
C ALA A 56 9.92 0.74 5.83
N GLY A 57 10.77 1.40 5.07
CA GLY A 57 10.58 1.68 3.66
C GLY A 57 11.11 0.54 2.76
N ASN A 58 10.47 0.39 1.61
CA ASN A 58 10.80 -0.63 0.61
C ASN A 58 12.14 -0.33 -0.09
N PRO A 59 13.20 -1.11 0.12
CA PRO A 59 14.51 -0.84 -0.47
C PRO A 59 14.52 -0.94 -2.01
N TYR A 60 13.53 -1.62 -2.60
CA TYR A 60 13.41 -1.70 -4.06
C TYR A 60 13.00 -0.38 -4.70
N LEU A 61 12.48 0.57 -3.93
CA LEU A 61 12.13 1.92 -4.40
C LEU A 61 13.31 2.90 -4.37
N ILE A 62 14.43 2.54 -3.75
CA ILE A 62 15.65 3.39 -3.73
C ILE A 62 16.11 3.64 -5.16
N ASP A 63 16.33 4.87 -5.54
CA ASP A 63 16.85 5.23 -6.84
C ASP A 63 18.36 4.98 -6.92
N LEU A 64 18.77 4.20 -7.93
CA LEU A 64 20.16 3.81 -8.12
C LEU A 64 20.98 4.93 -8.77
N ASP A 65 20.37 5.78 -9.61
CA ASP A 65 21.05 6.93 -10.22
C ASP A 65 21.46 7.96 -9.16
N ALA A 66 20.66 8.12 -8.10
CA ALA A 66 21.03 8.93 -6.95
C ALA A 66 22.29 8.38 -6.26
N LEU A 67 22.38 7.06 -6.09
CA LEU A 67 23.57 6.43 -5.49
C LEU A 67 24.81 6.52 -6.40
N VAL A 68 24.63 6.55 -7.73
CA VAL A 68 25.72 6.84 -8.69
C VAL A 68 26.17 8.30 -8.54
N LYS A 69 25.24 9.24 -8.46
CA LYS A 69 25.54 10.67 -8.26
C LYS A 69 26.27 10.92 -6.95
N ASP A 70 25.91 10.20 -5.89
CA ASP A 70 26.55 10.31 -4.58
C ASP A 70 27.91 9.56 -4.51
N GLY A 71 28.31 8.86 -5.58
CA GLY A 71 29.59 8.16 -5.69
C GLY A 71 29.63 6.77 -5.03
N TYR A 72 28.49 6.25 -4.60
CA TYR A 72 28.38 4.92 -3.98
C TYR A 72 28.22 3.80 -5.02
N LEU A 73 27.83 4.12 -6.25
CA LEU A 73 27.78 3.20 -7.39
C LEU A 73 28.48 3.81 -8.62
N LEU A 74 28.83 2.97 -9.57
CA LEU A 74 29.27 3.38 -10.89
C LEU A 74 28.23 2.97 -11.93
N GLN A 75 27.98 3.81 -12.93
CA GLN A 75 27.04 3.51 -14.01
C GLN A 75 27.36 2.17 -14.71
N GLU A 76 28.64 1.90 -14.96
CA GLU A 76 29.10 0.66 -15.58
C GLU A 76 28.74 -0.61 -14.79
N GLU A 77 28.54 -0.50 -13.47
CA GLU A 77 28.11 -1.63 -12.62
C GLU A 77 26.63 -1.92 -12.86
N LEU A 78 25.81 -0.90 -13.04
CA LEU A 78 24.38 -1.03 -13.33
C LEU A 78 24.13 -1.52 -14.76
N ASP A 79 24.94 -1.07 -15.73
CA ASP A 79 24.81 -1.43 -17.14
C ASP A 79 25.10 -2.92 -17.42
N ARG A 80 25.82 -3.60 -16.51
CA ARG A 80 26.16 -5.04 -16.62
C ARG A 80 25.08 -5.97 -16.10
N ILE A 81 24.02 -5.43 -15.49
CA ILE A 81 22.99 -6.22 -14.81
C ILE A 81 21.80 -6.45 -15.76
N ASP A 82 21.31 -7.67 -15.76
CA ASP A 82 20.06 -8.00 -16.44
C ASP A 82 18.88 -7.68 -15.51
N TRP A 83 18.25 -6.52 -15.74
CA TRP A 83 17.10 -6.03 -14.99
C TRP A 83 15.74 -6.56 -15.49
N GLY A 84 15.73 -7.47 -16.46
CA GLY A 84 14.53 -7.96 -17.13
C GLY A 84 14.36 -7.38 -18.53
N SER A 85 13.58 -8.07 -19.35
CA SER A 85 13.40 -7.73 -20.75
C SER A 85 12.14 -6.92 -21.05
N ARG A 86 11.21 -6.81 -20.08
CA ARG A 86 9.91 -6.14 -20.24
C ARG A 86 9.92 -4.76 -19.60
N ALA A 87 9.59 -3.74 -20.40
CA ALA A 87 9.43 -2.37 -19.89
C ALA A 87 8.09 -2.16 -19.17
N ASP A 88 7.09 -2.97 -19.47
CA ASP A 88 5.71 -2.88 -18.99
C ASP A 88 5.40 -3.76 -17.77
N GLN A 89 6.38 -4.51 -17.26
CA GLN A 89 6.23 -5.38 -16.09
C GLN A 89 7.49 -5.44 -15.23
N VAL A 90 7.30 -5.64 -13.92
CA VAL A 90 8.38 -5.98 -12.98
C VAL A 90 8.69 -7.48 -13.06
N ASP A 91 9.96 -7.82 -13.16
CA ASP A 91 10.45 -9.18 -12.95
C ASP A 91 10.99 -9.30 -11.52
N PHE A 92 10.12 -9.66 -10.57
CA PHE A 92 10.50 -9.74 -9.16
C PHE A 92 11.60 -10.74 -8.89
N SER A 93 11.70 -11.84 -9.67
CA SER A 93 12.77 -12.83 -9.49
C SER A 93 14.15 -12.21 -9.70
N LYS A 94 14.29 -11.35 -10.72
CA LYS A 94 15.53 -10.59 -10.97
C LYS A 94 15.73 -9.47 -9.97
N MET A 95 14.65 -8.80 -9.54
CA MET A 95 14.74 -7.74 -8.56
C MET A 95 15.32 -8.21 -7.23
N TYR A 96 14.82 -9.33 -6.70
CA TYR A 96 15.30 -9.86 -5.42
C TYR A 96 16.79 -10.17 -5.44
N ASP A 97 17.27 -10.83 -6.51
CA ASP A 97 18.69 -11.20 -6.61
C ASP A 97 19.61 -10.02 -6.92
N GLN A 98 19.24 -9.20 -7.90
CA GLN A 98 20.18 -8.22 -8.45
C GLN A 98 20.19 -6.93 -7.61
N ARG A 99 19.02 -6.47 -7.15
CA ARG A 99 18.94 -5.15 -6.52
C ARG A 99 19.62 -5.12 -5.17
N LEU A 100 19.42 -6.13 -4.33
CA LEU A 100 20.09 -6.19 -3.02
C LEU A 100 21.62 -6.30 -3.19
N ARG A 101 22.12 -7.05 -4.19
CA ARG A 101 23.55 -7.12 -4.48
C ARG A 101 24.15 -5.75 -4.83
N VAL A 102 23.46 -4.97 -5.64
CA VAL A 102 23.88 -3.60 -6.00
C VAL A 102 23.85 -2.68 -4.78
N LEU A 103 22.81 -2.78 -3.96
CA LEU A 103 22.69 -1.99 -2.75
C LEU A 103 23.77 -2.36 -1.72
N HIS A 104 24.16 -3.64 -1.61
CA HIS A 104 25.31 -4.07 -0.82
C HIS A 104 26.63 -3.47 -1.33
N LEU A 105 26.80 -3.38 -2.66
CA LEU A 105 27.97 -2.73 -3.23
C LEU A 105 28.02 -1.24 -2.88
N ALA A 106 26.87 -0.55 -2.95
CA ALA A 106 26.77 0.85 -2.53
C ALA A 106 27.10 1.02 -1.03
N TRP A 107 26.55 0.18 -0.18
CA TRP A 107 26.82 0.16 1.26
C TRP A 107 28.32 -0.07 1.54
N SER A 108 28.98 -0.98 0.85
CA SER A 108 30.40 -1.29 1.05
C SER A 108 31.34 -0.10 0.80
N ARG A 109 30.87 0.92 0.07
CA ARG A 109 31.57 2.19 -0.15
C ARG A 109 31.16 3.23 0.88
N PHE A 110 29.85 3.35 1.14
CA PHE A 110 29.29 4.26 2.12
C PHE A 110 29.83 3.99 3.53
N HIS A 111 29.85 2.74 3.96
CA HIS A 111 30.30 2.27 5.28
C HIS A 111 31.73 2.73 5.67
N LYS A 112 32.59 3.03 4.68
CA LYS A 112 33.96 3.50 4.95
C LYS A 112 34.02 4.92 5.49
N ALA A 113 33.01 5.73 5.20
CA ALA A 113 32.93 7.12 5.64
C ALA A 113 31.45 7.54 5.73
N PRO A 114 30.70 7.02 6.72
CA PRO A 114 29.31 7.38 6.90
C PRO A 114 29.15 8.87 7.24
N THR A 115 28.03 9.45 6.82
CA THR A 115 27.74 10.87 7.04
C THR A 115 27.21 11.13 8.46
N GLU A 116 27.25 12.37 8.92
CA GLU A 116 26.68 12.77 10.20
C GLU A 116 25.14 12.60 10.20
N ASP A 117 24.49 12.97 9.07
CA ASP A 117 23.04 12.79 8.87
C ASP A 117 22.59 11.34 9.00
N TYR A 118 23.43 10.38 8.56
CA TYR A 118 23.17 8.97 8.77
C TYR A 118 23.17 8.60 10.25
N ALA A 119 24.17 9.07 10.99
CA ALA A 119 24.25 8.80 12.43
C ALA A 119 23.07 9.44 13.20
N GLU A 120 22.63 10.61 12.77
CA GLU A 120 21.45 11.28 13.31
C GLU A 120 20.18 10.48 13.02
N TYR A 121 19.95 10.11 11.77
CA TYR A 121 18.82 9.25 11.36
C TYR A 121 18.75 7.96 12.19
N VAL A 122 19.87 7.23 12.31
CA VAL A 122 19.90 5.97 13.08
C VAL A 122 19.51 6.21 14.55
N ARG A 123 19.98 7.30 15.15
CA ARG A 123 19.65 7.66 16.54
C ARG A 123 18.16 8.00 16.69
N GLU A 124 17.61 8.81 15.78
CA GLU A 124 16.23 9.26 15.84
C GLU A 124 15.23 8.13 15.60
N GLN A 125 15.56 7.22 14.66
CA GLN A 125 14.67 6.11 14.29
C GLN A 125 14.89 4.83 15.13
N SER A 126 15.79 4.85 16.11
CA SER A 126 16.20 3.68 16.90
C SER A 126 15.02 2.91 17.53
N ALA A 127 13.91 3.58 17.84
CA ALA A 127 12.73 2.99 18.50
C ALA A 127 12.07 1.84 17.71
N TRP A 128 12.21 1.83 16.38
CA TRP A 128 11.70 0.76 15.51
C TRP A 128 12.83 0.14 14.66
N LEU A 129 13.82 0.94 14.29
CA LEU A 129 14.87 0.56 13.35
C LEU A 129 15.74 -0.57 13.89
N ASP A 130 16.10 -0.55 15.18
CA ASP A 130 16.98 -1.55 15.78
C ASP A 130 16.38 -2.98 15.80
N GLU A 131 15.06 -3.10 16.00
CA GLU A 131 14.37 -4.40 15.92
C GLU A 131 14.16 -4.83 14.47
N TYR A 132 13.82 -3.90 13.58
CA TYR A 132 13.66 -4.20 12.17
C TYR A 132 14.95 -4.69 11.51
N VAL A 133 16.08 -4.01 11.73
CA VAL A 133 17.36 -4.44 11.12
C VAL A 133 17.83 -5.77 11.67
N LEU A 134 17.61 -6.04 12.97
CA LEU A 134 17.91 -7.34 13.56
C LEU A 134 17.00 -8.43 12.95
N PHE A 135 15.71 -8.17 12.83
CA PHE A 135 14.77 -9.09 12.17
C PHE A 135 15.24 -9.45 10.75
N MET A 136 15.58 -8.46 9.94
CA MET A 136 16.01 -8.68 8.56
C MET A 136 17.35 -9.42 8.49
N ALA A 137 18.32 -9.07 9.33
CA ALA A 137 19.62 -9.74 9.38
C ALA A 137 19.51 -11.21 9.81
N VAL A 138 18.70 -11.50 10.83
CA VAL A 138 18.43 -12.88 11.27
C VAL A 138 17.66 -13.65 10.21
N LYS A 139 16.70 -13.00 9.53
CA LYS A 139 15.95 -13.60 8.44
C LYS A 139 16.88 -14.04 7.30
N ALA A 140 17.76 -13.15 6.84
CA ALA A 140 18.77 -13.45 5.84
C ALA A 140 19.71 -14.59 6.28
N TYR A 141 20.14 -14.58 7.54
CA TYR A 141 20.97 -15.63 8.12
C TYR A 141 20.31 -17.02 8.06
N TYR A 142 18.99 -17.09 8.21
CA TYR A 142 18.19 -18.31 8.10
C TYR A 142 17.54 -18.49 6.70
N ASN A 143 18.19 -18.02 5.62
CA ASN A 143 17.78 -18.18 4.23
C ASN A 143 16.34 -17.70 3.97
N ASP A 144 16.00 -16.54 4.48
CA ASP A 144 14.69 -15.89 4.37
C ASP A 144 13.50 -16.70 4.95
N GLY A 145 13.80 -17.74 5.75
CA GLY A 145 12.80 -18.54 6.44
C GLY A 145 11.97 -17.70 7.43
N PRO A 146 10.70 -18.06 7.67
CA PRO A 146 9.82 -17.32 8.56
C PRO A 146 10.35 -17.38 10.01
N TRP A 147 10.26 -16.27 10.76
CA TRP A 147 10.77 -16.20 12.13
C TRP A 147 10.16 -17.24 13.07
N THR A 148 8.97 -17.73 12.74
CA THR A 148 8.29 -18.80 13.50
C THR A 148 9.03 -20.15 13.44
N GLU A 149 10.01 -20.30 12.54
CA GLU A 149 10.85 -21.49 12.37
C GLU A 149 12.29 -21.29 12.86
N TRP A 150 12.64 -20.07 13.30
CA TRP A 150 13.96 -19.80 13.88
C TRP A 150 14.20 -20.58 15.18
N PRO A 151 15.45 -20.73 15.63
CA PRO A 151 15.78 -21.28 16.94
C PRO A 151 14.96 -20.61 18.06
N LEU A 152 14.62 -21.41 19.09
CA LEU A 152 13.68 -20.99 20.12
C LEU A 152 14.13 -19.74 20.87
N ASP A 153 15.42 -19.61 21.11
CA ASP A 153 16.03 -18.51 21.86
C ASP A 153 15.82 -17.15 21.16
N ILE A 154 16.23 -17.03 19.89
CA ILE A 154 16.04 -15.80 19.11
C ILE A 154 14.57 -15.59 18.75
N ARG A 155 13.82 -16.65 18.47
CA ARG A 155 12.37 -16.56 18.23
C ARG A 155 11.62 -15.98 19.43
N MET A 156 12.07 -16.28 20.64
CA MET A 156 11.46 -15.83 21.90
C MET A 156 12.11 -14.58 22.49
N HIS A 157 13.03 -13.93 21.78
CA HIS A 157 13.75 -12.73 22.24
C HIS A 157 14.53 -12.94 23.53
N GLN A 158 15.18 -14.10 23.69
CA GLN A 158 16.04 -14.29 24.85
C GLN A 158 17.22 -13.31 24.81
N PRO A 159 17.53 -12.60 25.92
CA PRO A 159 18.52 -11.52 25.93
C PRO A 159 19.90 -11.95 25.41
N GLU A 160 20.34 -13.14 25.74
CA GLU A 160 21.62 -13.69 25.30
C GLU A 160 21.64 -13.92 23.79
N ALA A 161 20.55 -14.43 23.20
CA ALA A 161 20.41 -14.62 21.77
C ALA A 161 20.35 -13.27 21.05
N MET A 162 19.59 -12.30 21.57
CA MET A 162 19.53 -10.95 21.01
C MET A 162 20.91 -10.28 20.96
N THR A 163 21.71 -10.41 22.00
CA THR A 163 23.10 -9.90 22.05
C THR A 163 23.97 -10.65 21.03
N HIS A 164 23.93 -11.99 21.06
CA HIS A 164 24.71 -12.82 20.16
C HIS A 164 24.49 -12.49 18.68
N TYR A 165 23.23 -12.40 18.24
CA TYR A 165 22.93 -12.10 16.84
C TYR A 165 23.25 -10.66 16.46
N ARG A 166 23.14 -9.68 17.35
CA ARG A 166 23.60 -8.31 17.10
C ARG A 166 25.11 -8.24 16.89
N GLU A 167 25.88 -9.00 17.63
CA GLU A 167 27.34 -9.08 17.45
C GLU A 167 27.70 -9.86 16.18
N LEU A 168 27.10 -11.03 15.98
CA LEU A 168 27.37 -11.92 14.85
C LEU A 168 27.05 -11.27 13.50
N LEU A 169 25.96 -10.51 13.41
CA LEU A 169 25.41 -9.96 12.19
C LEU A 169 25.60 -8.42 12.08
N HIS A 170 26.59 -7.90 12.78
CA HIS A 170 26.84 -6.46 12.86
C HIS A 170 26.84 -5.75 11.48
N ASP A 171 27.54 -6.30 10.51
CA ASP A 171 27.65 -5.71 9.16
C ASP A 171 26.29 -5.73 8.43
N GLU A 172 25.51 -6.80 8.59
CA GLU A 172 24.20 -6.93 7.99
C GLU A 172 23.18 -5.98 8.63
N LEU A 173 23.28 -5.74 9.95
CA LEU A 173 22.48 -4.72 10.63
C LEU A 173 22.78 -3.34 10.06
N ASP A 174 24.05 -2.99 9.87
CA ASP A 174 24.47 -1.70 9.32
C ASP A 174 24.03 -1.54 7.86
N PHE A 175 24.10 -2.61 7.07
CA PHE A 175 23.57 -2.62 5.72
C PHE A 175 22.06 -2.28 5.70
N HIS A 176 21.25 -2.92 6.52
CA HIS A 176 19.82 -2.61 6.60
C HIS A 176 19.54 -1.19 7.13
N ARG A 177 20.36 -0.63 8.04
CA ARG A 177 20.27 0.78 8.43
C ARG A 177 20.55 1.71 7.26
N PHE A 178 21.58 1.41 6.49
CA PHE A 178 21.91 2.18 5.27
C PHE A 178 20.75 2.16 4.27
N LEU A 179 20.10 1.02 4.04
CA LEU A 179 18.94 0.94 3.15
C LEU A 179 17.81 1.85 3.61
N GLN A 180 17.50 1.84 4.90
CA GLN A 180 16.44 2.68 5.46
C GLN A 180 16.79 4.17 5.42
N TYR A 181 18.05 4.52 5.65
CA TYR A 181 18.52 5.88 5.48
C TYR A 181 18.41 6.39 4.04
N CYS A 182 18.82 5.58 3.06
CA CYS A 182 18.69 5.92 1.63
C CYS A 182 17.22 6.10 1.24
N PHE A 183 16.36 5.16 1.65
CA PHE A 183 14.93 5.26 1.41
C PHE A 183 14.34 6.54 1.99
N HIS A 184 14.58 6.79 3.28
CA HIS A 184 14.06 7.96 3.99
C HIS A 184 14.50 9.27 3.31
N THR A 185 15.79 9.40 3.02
CA THR A 185 16.33 10.61 2.40
C THR A 185 15.74 10.88 1.01
N GLN A 186 15.62 9.84 0.20
CA GLN A 186 15.04 9.98 -1.15
C GLN A 186 13.55 10.23 -1.09
N TRP A 187 12.82 9.58 -0.16
CA TRP A 187 11.39 9.79 0.03
C TRP A 187 11.07 11.21 0.47
N GLN A 188 11.79 11.75 1.44
CA GLN A 188 11.60 13.11 1.90
C GLN A 188 11.81 14.13 0.77
N ARG A 189 12.88 13.97 -0.01
CA ARG A 189 13.14 14.86 -1.17
C ARG A 189 12.03 14.79 -2.23
N LEU A 190 11.50 13.58 -2.50
CA LEU A 190 10.42 13.41 -3.46
C LEU A 190 9.12 14.05 -2.96
N ARG A 191 8.82 13.88 -1.66
CA ARG A 191 7.64 14.47 -1.02
C ARG A 191 7.73 16.01 -0.98
N GLU A 192 8.88 16.57 -0.63
CA GLU A 192 9.13 18.01 -0.68
C GLU A 192 8.89 18.54 -2.10
N TYR A 193 9.41 17.87 -3.12
CA TYR A 193 9.19 18.25 -4.52
C TYR A 193 7.71 18.19 -4.91
N ALA A 194 6.97 17.18 -4.46
CA ALA A 194 5.53 17.09 -4.68
C ALA A 194 4.82 18.31 -4.07
N HIS A 195 5.13 18.68 -2.83
CA HIS A 195 4.55 19.84 -2.15
C HIS A 195 4.88 21.17 -2.86
N GLU A 196 6.12 21.36 -3.30
CA GLU A 196 6.52 22.54 -4.07
C GLU A 196 5.75 22.67 -5.38
N ASN A 197 5.26 21.56 -5.92
CA ASN A 197 4.44 21.51 -7.13
C ASN A 197 2.92 21.42 -6.85
N GLY A 198 2.49 21.58 -5.61
CA GLY A 198 1.08 21.60 -5.20
C GLY A 198 0.42 20.20 -5.23
N VAL A 199 1.21 19.13 -5.14
CA VAL A 199 0.73 17.75 -5.12
C VAL A 199 0.91 17.15 -3.73
N LEU A 200 -0.18 16.69 -3.13
CA LEU A 200 -0.20 15.96 -1.86
C LEU A 200 -0.20 14.45 -2.10
N ILE A 201 0.33 13.69 -1.16
CA ILE A 201 0.45 12.24 -1.30
C ILE A 201 -0.55 11.53 -0.40
N ILE A 202 -1.40 10.70 -1.00
CA ILE A 202 -2.26 9.77 -0.30
C ILE A 202 -1.53 8.44 -0.21
N GLY A 203 -1.18 8.03 1.02
CA GLY A 203 -0.61 6.73 1.31
C GLY A 203 -1.66 5.71 1.71
N ASP A 204 -1.25 4.47 1.86
CA ASP A 204 -2.12 3.35 2.19
C ASP A 204 -1.48 2.47 3.27
N ILE A 205 -2.27 2.07 4.26
CA ILE A 205 -1.84 1.14 5.31
C ILE A 205 -2.86 0.01 5.47
N PRO A 206 -2.44 -1.26 5.40
CA PRO A 206 -3.34 -2.36 5.72
C PRO A 206 -3.68 -2.36 7.20
N ILE A 207 -4.93 -2.67 7.58
CA ILE A 207 -5.30 -2.75 8.99
C ILE A 207 -4.42 -3.77 9.73
N TYR A 208 -4.20 -4.95 9.16
CA TYR A 208 -3.39 -6.00 9.75
C TYR A 208 -1.96 -5.99 9.25
N VAL A 209 -1.07 -6.61 10.03
CA VAL A 209 0.33 -6.86 9.65
C VAL A 209 0.57 -8.36 9.45
N PRO A 210 1.49 -8.77 8.59
CA PRO A 210 1.81 -10.18 8.37
C PRO A 210 2.39 -10.83 9.62
N LEU A 211 2.12 -12.12 9.80
CA LEU A 211 2.75 -12.90 10.89
C LEU A 211 4.27 -12.86 10.76
N ASP A 212 4.80 -13.01 9.54
CA ASP A 212 6.23 -12.94 9.26
C ASP A 212 6.67 -11.49 9.06
N SER A 213 6.68 -10.75 10.16
CA SER A 213 7.10 -9.34 10.21
C SER A 213 7.86 -9.03 11.48
N ALA A 214 8.69 -7.98 11.43
CA ALA A 214 9.35 -7.43 12.59
C ALA A 214 8.35 -6.99 13.66
N ASP A 215 7.19 -6.46 13.23
CA ASP A 215 6.12 -5.98 14.11
C ASP A 215 5.59 -7.08 15.03
N VAL A 216 5.28 -8.25 14.48
CA VAL A 216 4.75 -9.39 15.27
C VAL A 216 5.84 -10.06 16.06
N TRP A 217 7.06 -10.15 15.52
CA TRP A 217 8.19 -10.76 16.20
C TRP A 217 8.62 -9.94 17.43
N SER A 218 8.73 -8.61 17.29
CA SER A 218 9.19 -7.71 18.35
C SER A 218 8.11 -7.37 19.40
N HIS A 219 6.83 -7.31 18.98
CA HIS A 219 5.70 -6.93 19.84
C HIS A 219 4.60 -8.00 19.88
N PRO A 220 4.91 -9.27 20.22
CA PRO A 220 3.94 -10.37 20.18
C PRO A 220 2.77 -10.19 21.15
N GLU A 221 2.91 -9.37 22.20
CA GLU A 221 1.87 -9.03 23.17
C GLU A 221 0.68 -8.31 22.54
N ASN A 222 0.90 -7.62 21.43
CA ASN A 222 -0.15 -6.89 20.69
C ASN A 222 -1.08 -7.81 19.87
N PHE A 223 -0.79 -9.12 19.83
CA PHE A 223 -1.48 -10.05 18.94
C PHE A 223 -2.01 -11.26 19.70
N GLN A 224 -3.11 -11.84 19.21
CA GLN A 224 -3.70 -13.05 19.81
C GLN A 224 -2.87 -14.30 19.49
N LEU A 225 -1.71 -14.42 20.14
CA LEU A 225 -0.80 -15.53 19.97
C LEU A 225 -0.88 -16.54 21.12
N THR A 226 -0.41 -17.75 20.87
CA THR A 226 -0.15 -18.78 21.89
C THR A 226 1.15 -18.46 22.63
N ARG A 227 1.44 -19.19 23.72
CA ARG A 227 2.73 -19.09 24.42
C ARG A 227 3.95 -19.42 23.55
N THR A 228 3.76 -20.15 22.45
CA THR A 228 4.81 -20.48 21.49
C THR A 228 4.82 -19.51 20.29
N ARG A 229 4.14 -18.37 20.42
CA ARG A 229 4.03 -17.30 19.42
C ARG A 229 3.41 -17.76 18.08
N ARG A 230 2.45 -18.69 18.12
CA ARG A 230 1.63 -19.06 16.96
C ARG A 230 0.27 -18.38 17.06
N PRO A 231 -0.32 -17.90 15.95
CA PRO A 231 -1.66 -17.30 15.97
C PRO A 231 -2.70 -18.28 16.57
N ARG A 232 -3.62 -17.75 17.36
CA ARG A 232 -4.82 -18.47 17.79
C ARG A 232 -5.90 -18.35 16.74
N VAL A 233 -6.05 -17.14 16.24
CA VAL A 233 -6.97 -16.74 15.17
C VAL A 233 -6.24 -15.86 14.18
N VAL A 234 -6.73 -15.84 12.94
CA VAL A 234 -6.21 -15.02 11.86
C VAL A 234 -7.34 -14.27 11.16
N ALA A 235 -6.99 -13.18 10.49
CA ALA A 235 -7.90 -12.34 9.77
C ALA A 235 -8.27 -12.92 8.40
N GLY A 236 -9.43 -12.50 7.90
CA GLY A 236 -9.94 -12.79 6.57
C GLY A 236 -11.32 -12.19 6.35
N CYS A 237 -11.96 -12.61 5.28
CA CYS A 237 -13.37 -12.32 5.00
C CYS A 237 -14.19 -13.61 4.89
N PRO A 238 -15.47 -13.60 5.33
CA PRO A 238 -16.34 -14.76 5.16
C PRO A 238 -16.60 -15.06 3.69
N PRO A 239 -17.12 -16.27 3.38
CA PRO A 239 -17.68 -16.57 2.07
C PRO A 239 -18.73 -15.53 1.63
N ASP A 240 -18.65 -15.15 0.38
CA ASP A 240 -19.59 -14.24 -0.29
C ASP A 240 -20.03 -14.79 -1.66
N GLY A 241 -20.76 -13.98 -2.43
CA GLY A 241 -21.19 -14.35 -3.78
C GLY A 241 -20.06 -14.53 -4.79
N PHE A 242 -18.87 -13.98 -4.51
CA PHE A 242 -17.70 -14.03 -5.39
C PHE A 242 -16.73 -15.17 -5.01
N ASN A 243 -16.62 -15.49 -3.71
CA ASN A 243 -15.72 -16.53 -3.23
C ASN A 243 -16.38 -17.44 -2.17
N ALA A 244 -16.80 -18.63 -2.58
CA ALA A 244 -17.42 -19.63 -1.70
C ALA A 244 -16.53 -20.15 -0.56
N ASN A 245 -15.22 -19.86 -0.58
CA ASN A 245 -14.27 -20.18 0.49
C ASN A 245 -13.98 -18.98 1.40
N GLY A 246 -14.47 -17.80 1.05
CA GLY A 246 -14.03 -16.53 1.63
C GLY A 246 -12.57 -16.23 1.31
N GLN A 247 -12.03 -15.20 1.94
CA GLN A 247 -10.62 -14.83 1.81
C GLN A 247 -9.88 -15.14 3.11
N TYR A 248 -8.87 -16.00 3.04
CA TYR A 248 -7.99 -16.31 4.16
C TYR A 248 -6.71 -15.49 4.03
N TRP A 249 -6.57 -14.42 4.84
CA TRP A 249 -5.40 -13.54 4.75
C TRP A 249 -4.23 -14.04 5.60
N GLY A 250 -4.50 -14.75 6.69
CA GLY A 250 -3.46 -15.34 7.53
C GLY A 250 -2.78 -14.38 8.50
N ASN A 251 -3.11 -13.09 8.48
CA ASN A 251 -2.58 -12.09 9.41
C ASN A 251 -3.07 -12.37 10.83
N PRO A 252 -2.23 -12.31 11.87
CA PRO A 252 -2.67 -12.45 13.24
C PRO A 252 -3.61 -11.30 13.64
N ILE A 253 -4.64 -11.61 14.42
CA ILE A 253 -5.56 -10.63 14.97
C ILE A 253 -4.89 -9.92 16.15
N TYR A 254 -5.13 -8.61 16.27
CA TYR A 254 -4.69 -7.81 17.42
C TYR A 254 -5.36 -8.24 18.73
N ASP A 255 -4.65 -8.15 19.84
CA ASP A 255 -5.23 -8.18 21.18
C ASP A 255 -5.69 -6.77 21.55
N TRP A 256 -6.87 -6.42 21.07
CA TRP A 256 -7.42 -5.07 21.25
C TRP A 256 -7.60 -4.69 22.71
N ALA A 257 -7.95 -5.69 23.55
CA ALA A 257 -8.11 -5.46 25.00
C ALA A 257 -6.79 -5.15 25.70
N HIS A 258 -5.67 -5.74 25.22
CA HIS A 258 -4.33 -5.39 25.68
C HIS A 258 -3.94 -3.98 25.21
N MET A 259 -4.11 -3.70 23.92
CA MET A 259 -3.76 -2.40 23.34
C MET A 259 -4.54 -1.22 23.94
N GLU A 260 -5.80 -1.42 24.31
CA GLU A 260 -6.62 -0.40 24.92
C GLU A 260 -6.05 0.05 26.28
N GLN A 261 -5.42 -0.85 27.04
CA GLN A 261 -4.86 -0.55 28.36
C GLN A 261 -3.73 0.49 28.31
N ASP A 262 -3.01 0.58 27.20
CA ASP A 262 -1.95 1.57 26.99
C ASP A 262 -2.34 2.70 26.01
N GLY A 263 -3.63 2.80 25.70
CA GLY A 263 -4.18 3.81 24.79
C GLY A 263 -3.79 3.58 23.34
N PHE A 264 -3.66 2.32 22.92
CA PHE A 264 -3.28 1.90 21.56
C PHE A 264 -1.91 2.44 21.13
N SER A 265 -0.95 2.45 22.04
CA SER A 265 0.35 3.12 21.85
C SER A 265 1.09 2.67 20.60
N TRP A 266 1.07 1.37 20.27
CA TRP A 266 1.68 0.83 19.05
C TRP A 266 0.99 1.36 17.78
N TRP A 267 -0.36 1.38 17.77
CA TRP A 267 -1.13 1.95 16.67
C TRP A 267 -0.87 3.45 16.48
N MET A 268 -0.75 4.19 17.59
CA MET A 268 -0.45 5.62 17.52
C MET A 268 0.95 5.90 16.97
N ARG A 269 1.94 5.08 17.30
CA ARG A 269 3.28 5.16 16.67
C ARG A 269 3.21 4.89 15.18
N ARG A 270 2.50 3.82 14.78
CA ARG A 270 2.31 3.46 13.37
C ARG A 270 1.67 4.58 12.56
N LEU A 271 0.58 5.17 13.07
CA LEU A 271 -0.14 6.22 12.36
C LEU A 271 0.64 7.53 12.30
N ARG A 272 1.41 7.86 13.34
CA ARG A 272 2.33 9.02 13.28
C ARG A 272 3.40 8.82 12.23
N ALA A 273 4.04 7.65 12.18
CA ALA A 273 5.03 7.34 11.15
C ALA A 273 4.42 7.38 9.72
N ALA A 274 3.16 6.94 9.58
CA ALA A 274 2.44 7.10 8.32
C ALA A 274 2.16 8.58 7.99
N GLY A 275 1.75 9.41 8.96
CA GLY A 275 1.53 10.85 8.78
C GLY A 275 2.82 11.64 8.49
N GLU A 276 3.98 11.17 9.00
CA GLU A 276 5.28 11.71 8.61
C GLU A 276 5.64 11.38 7.15
N SER A 277 5.10 10.30 6.62
CA SER A 277 5.36 9.84 5.26
C SER A 277 4.33 10.35 4.25
N PHE A 278 3.08 10.56 4.64
CA PHE A 278 1.96 10.88 3.76
C PHE A 278 1.17 12.09 4.29
N ASP A 279 0.48 12.78 3.41
CA ASP A 279 -0.40 13.89 3.76
C ASP A 279 -1.80 13.40 4.14
N VAL A 280 -2.24 12.32 3.47
CA VAL A 280 -3.49 11.63 3.78
C VAL A 280 -3.20 10.13 3.87
N VAL A 281 -3.79 9.45 4.84
CA VAL A 281 -3.58 8.01 5.07
C VAL A 281 -4.89 7.25 4.85
N ARG A 282 -4.94 6.39 3.82
CA ARG A 282 -6.04 5.44 3.64
C ARG A 282 -5.82 4.26 4.59
N ILE A 283 -6.78 4.00 5.45
CA ILE A 283 -6.81 2.79 6.29
C ILE A 283 -7.59 1.73 5.56
N ASP A 284 -6.86 0.74 5.06
CA ASP A 284 -7.42 -0.42 4.35
C ASP A 284 -8.22 -1.30 5.32
N HIS A 285 -9.34 -1.82 4.85
CA HIS A 285 -10.29 -2.63 5.62
C HIS A 285 -10.75 -1.98 6.93
N PHE A 286 -11.11 -0.69 6.90
CA PHE A 286 -11.53 0.10 8.07
C PHE A 286 -12.71 -0.53 8.83
N ARG A 287 -13.58 -1.30 8.14
CA ARG A 287 -14.65 -2.03 8.79
C ARG A 287 -14.16 -2.97 9.89
N GLY A 288 -12.93 -3.49 9.80
CA GLY A 288 -12.30 -4.34 10.81
C GLY A 288 -12.13 -3.67 12.18
N ILE A 289 -12.20 -2.33 12.24
CA ILE A 289 -12.22 -1.58 13.49
C ILE A 289 -13.57 -1.73 14.21
N GLU A 290 -14.67 -1.89 13.48
CA GLU A 290 -16.00 -2.16 14.06
C GLU A 290 -16.15 -3.65 14.42
N SER A 291 -15.93 -4.51 13.42
CA SER A 291 -15.95 -5.96 13.61
C SER A 291 -15.12 -6.66 12.53
N TYR A 292 -14.45 -7.72 12.91
CA TYR A 292 -13.55 -8.47 12.05
C TYR A 292 -13.94 -9.96 12.01
N TRP A 293 -13.64 -10.60 10.88
CA TRP A 293 -13.85 -12.04 10.72
C TRP A 293 -12.65 -12.79 11.28
N ALA A 294 -12.83 -13.43 12.44
CA ALA A 294 -11.80 -14.21 13.13
C ALA A 294 -11.88 -15.68 12.70
N ILE A 295 -10.81 -16.18 12.09
CA ILE A 295 -10.72 -17.56 11.61
C ILE A 295 -9.77 -18.31 12.53
N PRO A 296 -10.18 -19.46 13.14
CA PRO A 296 -9.24 -20.32 13.88
C PRO A 296 -8.03 -20.67 13.03
N ALA A 297 -6.81 -20.42 13.54
CA ALA A 297 -5.57 -20.54 12.76
C ALA A 297 -5.27 -21.97 12.24
N VAL A 298 -5.96 -22.98 12.78
CA VAL A 298 -5.89 -24.37 12.29
C VAL A 298 -6.65 -24.59 10.98
N ASN A 299 -7.54 -23.66 10.61
CA ASN A 299 -8.30 -23.72 9.37
C ASN A 299 -7.43 -23.25 8.18
N ARG A 300 -7.75 -23.74 6.99
CA ARG A 300 -7.07 -23.36 5.73
C ARG A 300 -7.95 -22.55 4.78
N THR A 301 -9.17 -22.25 5.21
CA THR A 301 -10.15 -21.44 4.45
C THR A 301 -10.91 -20.55 5.43
N ALA A 302 -11.51 -19.51 4.92
CA ALA A 302 -12.30 -18.57 5.71
C ALA A 302 -13.75 -19.03 5.98
N ARG A 303 -14.15 -20.24 5.55
CA ARG A 303 -15.51 -20.76 5.71
C ARG A 303 -16.01 -20.86 7.16
N LYS A 304 -15.09 -21.11 8.09
CA LYS A 304 -15.41 -21.29 9.51
C LYS A 304 -14.67 -20.21 10.29
N GLY A 305 -15.35 -19.18 10.64
CA GLY A 305 -14.92 -18.09 11.47
C GLY A 305 -16.10 -17.51 12.22
N GLU A 306 -15.88 -16.44 12.93
CA GLU A 306 -16.90 -15.68 13.64
C GLU A 306 -16.64 -14.18 13.54
N TRP A 307 -17.72 -13.39 13.57
CA TRP A 307 -17.63 -11.95 13.69
C TRP A 307 -17.35 -11.58 15.14
N VAL A 308 -16.25 -10.85 15.34
CA VAL A 308 -15.80 -10.37 16.66
C VAL A 308 -15.77 -8.84 16.61
N LYS A 309 -16.27 -8.20 17.67
CA LYS A 309 -16.23 -6.75 17.79
C LYS A 309 -14.79 -6.24 17.90
N GLY A 310 -14.50 -5.20 17.15
CA GLY A 310 -13.26 -4.46 17.23
C GLY A 310 -13.31 -3.33 18.28
N PRO A 311 -12.27 -2.48 18.34
CA PRO A 311 -12.18 -1.38 19.30
C PRO A 311 -13.11 -0.22 19.00
N GLY A 312 -13.70 -0.16 17.80
CA GLY A 312 -14.69 0.85 17.43
C GLY A 312 -14.21 2.29 17.63
N MET A 313 -15.08 3.12 18.22
CA MET A 313 -14.80 4.53 18.47
C MET A 313 -13.66 4.78 19.47
N GLU A 314 -13.30 3.81 20.30
CA GLU A 314 -12.17 3.97 21.25
C GLU A 314 -10.84 4.18 20.47
N LEU A 315 -10.61 3.37 19.44
CA LEU A 315 -9.44 3.54 18.56
C LEU A 315 -9.56 4.85 17.74
N VAL A 316 -10.73 5.15 17.19
CA VAL A 316 -10.94 6.37 16.39
C VAL A 316 -10.67 7.62 17.24
N ASN A 317 -11.13 7.65 18.48
CA ASN A 317 -10.88 8.77 19.40
C ASN A 317 -9.39 8.90 19.75
N ALA A 318 -8.69 7.77 19.91
CA ALA A 318 -7.25 7.76 20.11
C ALA A 318 -6.52 8.33 18.87
N ILE A 319 -6.94 7.96 17.65
CA ILE A 319 -6.40 8.50 16.39
C ILE A 319 -6.56 10.01 16.34
N ARG A 320 -7.78 10.53 16.51
CA ARG A 320 -8.07 11.97 16.47
C ARG A 320 -7.24 12.75 17.47
N LYS A 321 -7.05 12.19 18.67
CA LYS A 321 -6.27 12.82 19.74
C LYS A 321 -4.77 12.88 19.44
N ASN A 322 -4.23 11.81 18.84
CA ASN A 322 -2.79 11.61 18.72
C ASN A 322 -2.21 11.93 17.32
N CYS A 323 -3.08 12.05 16.31
CA CYS A 323 -2.71 12.36 14.93
C CYS A 323 -3.61 13.49 14.38
N PRO A 324 -3.66 14.67 15.04
CA PRO A 324 -4.59 15.75 14.67
C PRO A 324 -4.25 16.42 13.34
N ASP A 325 -3.00 16.31 12.90
CA ASP A 325 -2.47 16.93 11.67
C ASP A 325 -2.44 15.96 10.47
N THR A 326 -3.00 14.76 10.61
CA THR A 326 -3.05 13.75 9.54
C THR A 326 -4.49 13.52 9.14
N ASP A 327 -4.80 13.65 7.86
CA ASP A 327 -6.09 13.28 7.29
C ASP A 327 -6.17 11.77 7.02
N PHE A 328 -7.36 11.20 7.22
CA PHE A 328 -7.58 9.77 7.03
C PHE A 328 -8.73 9.50 6.07
N ILE A 329 -8.62 8.44 5.27
CA ILE A 329 -9.68 7.86 4.44
C ILE A 329 -10.03 6.48 5.02
N ALA A 330 -11.33 6.23 5.23
CA ALA A 330 -11.81 4.92 5.67
C ALA A 330 -12.15 4.06 4.45
N GLU A 331 -11.45 2.94 4.26
CA GLU A 331 -11.88 1.95 3.27
C GLU A 331 -13.05 1.16 3.86
N ASP A 332 -14.25 1.49 3.39
CA ASP A 332 -15.54 0.93 3.81
C ASP A 332 -16.21 0.11 2.68
N LEU A 333 -15.42 -0.61 1.90
CA LEU A 333 -15.93 -1.46 0.83
C LEU A 333 -16.38 -2.84 1.33
N GLY A 334 -17.15 -3.55 0.52
CA GLY A 334 -17.66 -4.88 0.79
C GLY A 334 -18.97 -4.91 1.60
N PHE A 335 -19.15 -5.92 2.45
CA PHE A 335 -20.40 -6.09 3.21
C PHE A 335 -20.49 -5.10 4.38
N LEU A 336 -21.34 -4.11 4.25
CA LEU A 336 -21.55 -3.05 5.24
C LEU A 336 -22.78 -3.33 6.09
N THR A 337 -22.60 -3.45 7.41
CA THR A 337 -23.70 -3.41 8.38
C THR A 337 -24.03 -1.98 8.78
N PRO A 338 -25.22 -1.70 9.35
CA PRO A 338 -25.56 -0.37 9.87
C PRO A 338 -24.52 0.14 10.88
N GLU A 339 -23.94 -0.74 11.70
CA GLU A 339 -22.94 -0.39 12.72
C GLU A 339 -21.63 0.07 12.08
N VAL A 340 -21.19 -0.60 10.98
CA VAL A 340 -20.00 -0.17 10.21
C VAL A 340 -20.23 1.19 9.57
N GLN A 341 -21.40 1.40 8.95
CA GLN A 341 -21.76 2.68 8.36
C GLN A 341 -21.78 3.79 9.41
N GLN A 342 -22.34 3.51 10.59
CA GLN A 342 -22.38 4.48 11.70
C GLN A 342 -20.95 4.77 12.19
N LEU A 343 -20.06 3.78 12.31
CA LEU A 343 -18.67 4.02 12.69
C LEU A 343 -17.96 4.95 11.69
N VAL A 344 -18.16 4.77 10.39
CA VAL A 344 -17.58 5.66 9.36
C VAL A 344 -18.11 7.09 9.54
N ILE A 345 -19.43 7.27 9.73
CA ILE A 345 -20.04 8.57 9.97
C ILE A 345 -19.46 9.21 11.25
N ASP A 346 -19.43 8.48 12.35
CA ASP A 346 -18.96 8.98 13.65
C ASP A 346 -17.45 9.25 13.64
N SER A 347 -16.70 8.51 12.83
CA SER A 347 -15.27 8.76 12.63
C SER A 347 -15.00 10.11 11.97
N GLY A 348 -15.92 10.62 11.16
CA GLY A 348 -15.72 11.80 10.33
C GLY A 348 -14.73 11.58 9.17
N PHE A 349 -14.17 10.40 9.03
CA PHE A 349 -13.29 10.05 7.90
C PHE A 349 -14.14 9.83 6.65
N PRO A 350 -13.76 10.35 5.47
CA PRO A 350 -14.48 10.06 4.24
C PRO A 350 -14.40 8.57 3.92
N GLY A 351 -15.56 7.99 3.59
CA GLY A 351 -15.66 6.64 3.05
C GLY A 351 -15.42 6.60 1.55
N MET A 352 -15.28 5.42 1.00
CA MET A 352 -14.97 5.20 -0.42
C MET A 352 -16.23 4.88 -1.23
N LYS A 353 -16.29 5.38 -2.46
CA LYS A 353 -17.33 5.10 -3.45
C LYS A 353 -16.68 4.65 -4.75
N VAL A 354 -17.00 3.43 -5.19
CA VAL A 354 -16.41 2.80 -6.38
C VAL A 354 -17.46 2.73 -7.49
N LEU A 355 -17.18 3.34 -8.64
CA LEU A 355 -18.13 3.43 -9.76
C LEU A 355 -18.42 2.09 -10.40
N GLU A 356 -17.46 1.15 -10.43
CA GLU A 356 -17.70 -0.20 -10.91
C GLU A 356 -18.78 -0.97 -10.12
N PHE A 357 -19.07 -0.55 -8.89
CA PHE A 357 -20.15 -1.13 -8.06
C PHE A 357 -21.49 -0.40 -8.22
N ALA A 358 -21.55 0.66 -9.04
CA ALA A 358 -22.71 1.53 -9.12
C ALA A 358 -23.86 0.93 -9.95
N PHE A 359 -23.54 0.18 -10.99
CA PHE A 359 -24.48 -0.07 -12.10
C PHE A 359 -25.07 -1.50 -12.12
N ASP A 360 -25.25 -2.12 -10.95
CA ASP A 360 -26.00 -3.39 -10.87
C ASP A 360 -27.52 -3.12 -10.83
N PRO A 361 -28.29 -3.48 -11.85
CA PRO A 361 -29.73 -3.23 -11.90
C PRO A 361 -30.55 -4.11 -10.94
N ARG A 362 -29.93 -5.18 -10.41
CA ARG A 362 -30.56 -6.17 -9.55
C ARG A 362 -30.67 -5.71 -8.09
N GLU A 363 -29.84 -4.73 -7.70
CA GLU A 363 -29.79 -4.24 -6.33
C GLU A 363 -29.82 -2.70 -6.27
N PRO A 364 -30.49 -2.11 -5.24
CA PRO A 364 -30.36 -0.67 -4.99
C PRO A 364 -28.92 -0.31 -4.65
N SER A 365 -28.24 0.44 -5.49
CA SER A 365 -26.85 0.79 -5.27
C SER A 365 -26.71 2.14 -4.54
N ASN A 366 -25.95 2.14 -3.44
CA ASN A 366 -25.46 3.35 -2.78
C ASN A 366 -24.19 3.92 -3.45
N TYR A 367 -23.74 3.29 -4.52
CA TYR A 367 -22.58 3.69 -5.30
C TYR A 367 -22.95 4.52 -6.54
N LEU A 368 -24.24 4.84 -6.76
CA LEU A 368 -24.64 5.77 -7.82
C LEU A 368 -24.16 7.20 -7.51
N PRO A 369 -23.50 7.89 -8.46
CA PRO A 369 -22.82 9.18 -8.22
C PRO A 369 -23.71 10.29 -7.65
N ASP A 370 -25.00 10.31 -7.99
CA ASP A 370 -25.97 11.29 -7.47
C ASP A 370 -26.32 11.08 -5.99
N ARG A 371 -25.98 9.93 -5.40
CA ARG A 371 -26.25 9.55 -4.00
C ARG A 371 -25.08 9.76 -3.06
N TYR A 372 -23.92 10.19 -3.57
CA TYR A 372 -22.73 10.34 -2.74
C TYR A 372 -22.91 11.45 -1.70
N PRO A 373 -22.54 11.19 -0.43
CA PRO A 373 -22.35 12.26 0.54
C PRO A 373 -21.12 13.10 0.15
N GLU A 374 -21.09 14.37 0.54
CA GLU A 374 -19.92 15.23 0.32
C GLU A 374 -18.66 14.63 0.98
N ASN A 375 -18.79 14.12 2.23
CA ASN A 375 -17.70 13.46 2.93
C ASN A 375 -17.46 12.04 2.38
N SER A 376 -17.00 11.95 1.14
CA SER A 376 -16.63 10.69 0.49
C SER A 376 -15.55 10.91 -0.57
N ILE A 377 -14.88 9.83 -0.94
CA ILE A 377 -13.90 9.79 -2.03
C ILE A 377 -14.45 8.85 -3.12
N CYS A 378 -14.58 9.37 -4.34
CA CYS A 378 -15.03 8.61 -5.49
C CYS A 378 -13.83 7.99 -6.23
N TYR A 379 -13.97 6.74 -6.66
CA TYR A 379 -12.99 6.01 -7.46
C TYR A 379 -13.68 5.42 -8.71
N THR A 380 -12.97 5.33 -9.83
CA THR A 380 -13.40 4.45 -10.94
C THR A 380 -13.40 3.00 -10.47
N GLY A 381 -12.26 2.53 -10.04
CA GLY A 381 -11.95 1.28 -9.37
C GLY A 381 -10.70 1.45 -8.53
N THR A 382 -10.41 0.51 -7.63
CA THR A 382 -9.17 0.45 -6.85
C THR A 382 -8.16 -0.48 -7.53
N HIS A 383 -6.98 -0.65 -6.95
CA HIS A 383 -5.97 -1.62 -7.41
C HIS A 383 -6.47 -3.08 -7.39
N ASP A 384 -7.52 -3.38 -6.64
CA ASP A 384 -8.16 -4.71 -6.54
C ASP A 384 -9.26 -4.93 -7.57
N ASN A 385 -9.77 -3.85 -8.13
CA ASN A 385 -10.78 -3.87 -9.17
C ASN A 385 -10.18 -4.16 -10.55
N GLU A 386 -11.02 -4.33 -11.53
CA GLU A 386 -10.64 -4.33 -12.94
C GLU A 386 -10.15 -2.93 -13.35
N THR A 387 -9.56 -2.80 -14.52
CA THR A 387 -9.49 -1.47 -15.14
C THR A 387 -10.87 -1.11 -15.69
N LEU A 388 -11.20 0.17 -15.77
CA LEU A 388 -12.52 0.59 -16.25
C LEU A 388 -12.83 0.06 -17.67
N ILE A 389 -11.84 -0.04 -18.53
CA ILE A 389 -12.00 -0.64 -19.87
C ILE A 389 -12.33 -2.14 -19.77
N GLN A 390 -11.59 -2.88 -18.93
CA GLN A 390 -11.87 -4.30 -18.70
C GLN A 390 -13.28 -4.49 -18.14
N TRP A 391 -13.71 -3.65 -17.20
CA TRP A 391 -15.04 -3.69 -16.62
C TRP A 391 -16.12 -3.44 -17.70
N CYS A 392 -15.97 -2.39 -18.50
CA CYS A 392 -16.91 -2.09 -19.59
C CYS A 392 -17.05 -3.23 -20.63
N GLU A 393 -15.95 -3.93 -20.90
CA GLU A 393 -15.94 -5.09 -21.82
C GLU A 393 -16.54 -6.36 -21.19
N GLY A 394 -16.52 -6.44 -19.86
CA GLY A 394 -16.92 -7.65 -19.10
C GLY A 394 -18.36 -7.68 -18.60
N ILE A 395 -19.05 -6.54 -18.56
CA ILE A 395 -20.41 -6.45 -18.03
C ILE A 395 -21.43 -7.11 -18.97
N ASP A 396 -22.53 -7.62 -18.38
CA ASP A 396 -23.63 -8.18 -19.16
C ASP A 396 -24.50 -7.08 -19.81
N ALA A 397 -25.33 -7.50 -20.78
CA ALA A 397 -26.17 -6.57 -21.54
C ALA A 397 -27.18 -5.81 -20.66
N GLU A 398 -27.64 -6.38 -19.56
CA GLU A 398 -28.58 -5.76 -18.63
C GLU A 398 -27.89 -4.65 -17.84
N THR A 399 -26.68 -4.90 -17.35
CA THR A 399 -25.82 -3.92 -16.67
C THR A 399 -25.42 -2.78 -17.62
N ASP A 400 -25.00 -3.09 -18.86
CA ASP A 400 -24.68 -2.06 -19.89
C ASP A 400 -25.88 -1.17 -20.17
N ALA A 401 -27.05 -1.75 -20.43
CA ALA A 401 -28.26 -1.00 -20.70
C ALA A 401 -28.69 -0.12 -19.52
N TYR A 402 -28.56 -0.61 -18.28
CA TYR A 402 -28.84 0.17 -17.08
C TYR A 402 -27.87 1.33 -16.91
N ALA A 403 -26.57 1.07 -17.05
CA ALA A 403 -25.53 2.11 -16.93
C ALA A 403 -25.76 3.22 -17.95
N ARG A 404 -25.98 2.89 -19.24
CA ARG A 404 -26.25 3.85 -20.30
C ARG A 404 -27.53 4.65 -20.06
N SER A 405 -28.59 3.99 -19.62
CA SER A 405 -29.87 4.64 -19.28
C SER A 405 -29.70 5.65 -18.13
N TYR A 406 -28.97 5.25 -17.08
CA TYR A 406 -28.68 6.11 -15.94
C TYR A 406 -27.84 7.33 -16.33
N LEU A 407 -26.80 7.11 -17.15
CA LEU A 407 -25.89 8.16 -17.61
C LEU A 407 -26.48 9.03 -18.76
N GLY A 408 -27.65 8.64 -19.30
CA GLY A 408 -28.31 9.39 -20.37
C GLY A 408 -27.58 9.34 -21.71
N ILE A 409 -26.84 8.26 -21.97
CA ILE A 409 -26.06 8.05 -23.20
C ILE A 409 -26.64 6.93 -24.07
N THR A 410 -26.23 6.89 -25.32
CA THR A 410 -26.64 5.89 -26.33
C THR A 410 -25.61 4.77 -26.48
N ALA A 411 -25.91 3.77 -27.29
CA ALA A 411 -24.97 2.69 -27.61
C ALA A 411 -23.74 3.15 -28.43
N GLU A 412 -23.81 4.33 -29.06
CA GLU A 412 -22.71 4.88 -29.84
C GLU A 412 -21.71 5.67 -28.98
N ASP A 413 -22.11 6.05 -27.78
CA ASP A 413 -21.27 6.81 -26.84
C ASP A 413 -20.30 5.91 -26.08
N ASP A 414 -19.15 6.45 -25.70
CA ASP A 414 -18.16 5.74 -24.91
C ASP A 414 -18.61 5.64 -23.44
N LEU A 415 -18.88 4.42 -22.97
CA LEU A 415 -19.36 4.16 -21.63
C LEU A 415 -18.32 4.54 -20.57
N ALA A 416 -17.04 4.25 -20.81
CA ALA A 416 -15.98 4.56 -19.84
C ALA A 416 -15.81 6.07 -19.68
N ASP A 417 -15.81 6.84 -20.75
CA ASP A 417 -15.73 8.30 -20.66
C ASP A 417 -16.95 8.89 -19.92
N ALA A 418 -18.16 8.35 -20.15
CA ALA A 418 -19.37 8.79 -19.44
C ALA A 418 -19.33 8.46 -17.94
N ILE A 419 -18.79 7.31 -17.55
CA ILE A 419 -18.59 6.92 -16.14
C ILE A 419 -17.58 7.88 -15.46
N ILE A 420 -16.48 8.18 -16.15
CA ILE A 420 -15.47 9.13 -15.65
C ILE A 420 -16.10 10.51 -15.45
N GLU A 421 -16.88 10.97 -16.41
CA GLU A 421 -17.55 12.27 -16.33
C GLU A 421 -18.57 12.32 -15.18
N ALA A 422 -19.33 11.25 -14.96
CA ALA A 422 -20.26 11.14 -13.82
C ALA A 422 -19.53 11.17 -12.47
N GLY A 423 -18.38 10.47 -12.36
CA GLY A 423 -17.52 10.54 -11.17
C GLY A 423 -16.99 11.95 -10.91
N MET A 424 -16.51 12.61 -11.97
CA MET A 424 -16.03 14.00 -11.90
C MET A 424 -17.12 15.00 -11.49
N GLN A 425 -18.38 14.77 -11.85
CA GLN A 425 -19.52 15.63 -11.51
C GLN A 425 -20.16 15.28 -10.17
N SER A 426 -19.75 14.19 -9.53
CA SER A 426 -20.28 13.76 -8.23
C SER A 426 -19.98 14.77 -7.10
N LYS A 427 -20.69 14.65 -5.97
CA LYS A 427 -20.46 15.50 -4.79
C LYS A 427 -19.28 15.06 -3.93
N ALA A 428 -18.63 13.93 -4.24
CA ALA A 428 -17.48 13.45 -3.48
C ALA A 428 -16.36 14.50 -3.43
N GLN A 429 -15.69 14.65 -2.29
CA GLN A 429 -14.61 15.65 -2.11
C GLN A 429 -13.48 15.45 -3.10
N LEU A 430 -13.09 14.19 -3.36
CA LEU A 430 -12.07 13.82 -4.31
C LEU A 430 -12.63 12.80 -5.29
N PHE A 431 -12.09 12.83 -6.52
CA PHE A 431 -12.24 11.79 -7.50
C PHE A 431 -10.86 11.24 -7.87
N ILE A 432 -10.65 9.96 -7.63
CA ILE A 432 -9.38 9.28 -7.84
C ILE A 432 -9.54 8.21 -8.91
N MET A 433 -8.67 8.25 -9.91
CA MET A 433 -8.69 7.34 -11.04
C MET A 433 -7.39 6.55 -11.12
N GLN A 434 -7.49 5.29 -11.54
CA GLN A 434 -6.32 4.50 -11.89
C GLN A 434 -5.62 5.13 -13.12
N MET A 435 -4.29 5.13 -13.15
CA MET A 435 -3.55 5.62 -14.33
C MET A 435 -3.86 4.79 -15.58
N GLN A 436 -4.15 3.50 -15.39
CA GLN A 436 -4.59 2.61 -16.47
C GLN A 436 -5.86 3.08 -17.15
N ASP A 437 -6.80 3.68 -16.42
CA ASP A 437 -8.06 4.16 -16.95
C ASP A 437 -7.85 5.42 -17.81
N TYR A 438 -6.97 6.34 -17.36
CA TYR A 438 -6.56 7.49 -18.17
C TYR A 438 -5.86 7.05 -19.46
N LEU A 439 -5.07 5.99 -19.41
CA LEU A 439 -4.36 5.41 -20.55
C LEU A 439 -5.23 4.47 -21.38
N ARG A 440 -6.48 4.22 -21.00
CA ARG A 440 -7.43 3.32 -21.68
C ARG A 440 -6.89 1.90 -21.84
N LEU A 441 -6.25 1.37 -20.80
CA LEU A 441 -5.64 0.04 -20.80
C LEU A 441 -6.61 -1.02 -20.27
N GLY A 442 -6.50 -2.22 -20.81
CA GLY A 442 -7.37 -3.34 -20.47
C GLY A 442 -6.78 -4.31 -19.41
N ARG A 443 -7.29 -5.53 -19.44
CA ARG A 443 -7.07 -6.59 -18.44
C ARG A 443 -5.61 -6.88 -18.12
N GLU A 444 -4.72 -6.78 -19.09
CA GLU A 444 -3.29 -7.09 -18.96
C GLU A 444 -2.54 -6.14 -18.02
N THR A 445 -3.18 -5.03 -17.67
CA THR A 445 -2.60 -3.98 -16.80
C THR A 445 -3.24 -3.92 -15.41
N ARG A 446 -4.20 -4.80 -15.10
CA ARG A 446 -4.79 -4.91 -13.78
C ARG A 446 -3.72 -5.18 -12.73
N MET A 447 -3.76 -4.41 -11.62
CA MET A 447 -2.73 -4.48 -10.57
C MET A 447 -2.84 -5.73 -9.73
N ASN A 448 -4.04 -6.08 -9.27
CA ASN A 448 -4.27 -7.22 -8.39
C ASN A 448 -5.61 -7.91 -8.66
N GLU A 449 -5.64 -9.22 -8.49
CA GLU A 449 -6.86 -10.01 -8.40
C GLU A 449 -6.95 -10.61 -6.99
N PRO A 450 -7.82 -10.08 -6.10
CA PRO A 450 -7.88 -10.48 -4.70
C PRO A 450 -8.16 -11.96 -4.51
N GLY A 451 -7.56 -12.55 -3.46
CA GLY A 451 -7.76 -13.94 -3.10
C GLY A 451 -7.08 -14.95 -4.03
N ARG A 452 -6.27 -14.50 -4.98
CA ARG A 452 -5.50 -15.33 -5.91
C ARG A 452 -4.03 -14.93 -5.94
N LEU A 453 -3.14 -15.92 -5.83
CA LEU A 453 -1.71 -15.75 -6.08
C LEU A 453 -1.45 -15.93 -7.57
N LEU A 454 -1.60 -14.84 -8.33
CA LEU A 454 -1.32 -14.84 -9.75
C LEU A 454 0.07 -14.22 -10.01
N GLN A 455 0.78 -14.78 -10.98
CA GLN A 455 2.06 -14.21 -11.41
C GLN A 455 1.93 -12.82 -12.05
N SER A 456 0.72 -12.40 -12.45
CA SER A 456 0.43 -11.07 -13.00
C SER A 456 0.27 -9.99 -11.94
N ASN A 457 -0.05 -10.35 -10.69
CA ASN A 457 -0.31 -9.38 -9.63
C ASN A 457 0.92 -8.53 -9.31
N TRP A 458 0.70 -7.24 -9.07
CA TRP A 458 1.69 -6.25 -8.64
C TRP A 458 2.79 -5.93 -9.65
N ARG A 459 2.69 -6.37 -10.92
CA ARG A 459 3.78 -6.30 -11.91
C ARG A 459 3.65 -5.22 -12.95
N TRP A 460 2.45 -4.69 -13.18
CA TRP A 460 2.26 -3.70 -14.24
C TRP A 460 3.14 -2.47 -14.05
N ARG A 461 3.72 -2.01 -15.17
CA ARG A 461 4.48 -0.77 -15.26
C ARG A 461 4.03 0.06 -16.45
N MET A 462 3.93 1.36 -16.23
CA MET A 462 3.67 2.32 -17.30
C MET A 462 4.87 2.40 -18.25
N LEU A 463 4.60 2.40 -19.55
CA LEU A 463 5.66 2.56 -20.54
C LEU A 463 6.23 3.99 -20.52
N PRO A 464 7.53 4.15 -20.84
CA PRO A 464 8.13 5.48 -20.96
C PRO A 464 7.36 6.35 -21.97
N GLY A 465 7.11 7.60 -21.61
CA GLY A 465 6.40 8.58 -22.45
C GLY A 465 4.88 8.42 -22.50
N ALA A 466 4.28 7.47 -21.77
CA ALA A 466 2.81 7.35 -21.72
C ALA A 466 2.16 8.52 -20.97
N ALA A 467 2.75 9.00 -19.88
CA ALA A 467 2.35 10.23 -19.19
C ALA A 467 2.91 11.46 -19.94
N ASN A 468 2.31 11.81 -21.05
CA ASN A 468 2.76 12.90 -21.93
C ASN A 468 1.90 14.15 -21.81
N GLU A 469 2.34 15.24 -22.46
CA GLU A 469 1.67 16.53 -22.43
C GLU A 469 0.24 16.47 -22.98
N ALA A 470 -0.02 15.72 -24.04
CA ALA A 470 -1.35 15.59 -24.61
C ALA A 470 -2.34 14.94 -23.64
N LEU A 471 -1.90 13.92 -22.90
CA LEU A 471 -2.68 13.30 -21.84
C LEU A 471 -2.90 14.27 -20.68
N ALA A 472 -1.87 15.00 -20.25
CA ALA A 472 -1.99 16.00 -19.19
C ALA A 472 -3.02 17.07 -19.54
N GLN A 473 -3.01 17.58 -20.77
CA GLN A 473 -3.99 18.56 -21.27
C GLN A 473 -5.41 17.99 -21.30
N LYS A 474 -5.59 16.72 -21.73
CA LYS A 474 -6.89 16.04 -21.70
C LYS A 474 -7.45 15.97 -20.27
N ILE A 475 -6.62 15.56 -19.31
CA ILE A 475 -7.00 15.45 -17.89
C ILE A 475 -7.29 16.83 -17.30
N ALA A 476 -6.43 17.82 -17.54
CA ALA A 476 -6.64 19.19 -17.08
C ALA A 476 -7.98 19.76 -17.59
N GLY A 477 -8.30 19.54 -18.87
CA GLY A 477 -9.57 19.98 -19.43
C GLY A 477 -10.80 19.29 -18.80
N LEU A 478 -10.67 18.03 -18.39
CA LEU A 478 -11.70 17.31 -17.65
C LEU A 478 -11.89 17.92 -16.24
N THR A 479 -10.80 18.16 -15.53
CA THR A 479 -10.78 18.74 -14.20
C THR A 479 -11.41 20.14 -14.17
N GLU A 480 -11.06 20.99 -15.16
CA GLU A 480 -11.63 22.34 -15.30
C GLU A 480 -13.13 22.33 -15.58
N ARG A 481 -13.59 21.49 -16.53
CA ARG A 481 -15.04 21.41 -16.86
C ARG A 481 -15.88 20.93 -15.67
N SER A 482 -15.29 20.17 -14.77
CA SER A 482 -15.96 19.63 -13.59
C SER A 482 -15.80 20.50 -12.34
N ASN A 483 -15.19 21.70 -12.46
CA ASN A 483 -14.89 22.62 -11.35
C ASN A 483 -14.15 21.95 -10.17
N ARG A 484 -13.22 21.05 -10.47
CA ARG A 484 -12.38 20.35 -9.49
C ARG A 484 -10.93 20.87 -9.46
N VAL A 485 -10.73 22.10 -9.86
CA VAL A 485 -9.42 22.79 -9.85
C VAL A 485 -9.09 23.28 -8.47
#